data_d55d130697721de110d20fc7b8dbefb4
#
_entry.id   d55d130697721de110d20fc7b8dbefb4
#
_cell.length_a   1.000
_cell.length_b   1.000
_cell.length_c   1.000
_cell.angle_alpha   90.00
_cell.angle_beta   90.00
_cell.angle_gamma   90.00
#
_symmetry.space_group_name_H-M   'P 1'
#
loop_
_entity.id
_entity.type
_entity.pdbx_description
1 polymer ?
#
loop_
_entity_poly.entity_id
_entity_poly.type
_entity_poly.pdbx_seq_one_letter_code
_entity_poly.pdbx_strand_id
1 'polypeptide(L)'
;MAEDNPKQPTEADEADITAAVAAAMAAATGEGEEPIEASTESADAAPQDLEAELAAAQDAALRAQADAMNVQRRSEQEIDKARKFALERFCGDLLGVVDNLERAMESSSDAGGDAVLIEGIELTHKGFMDVLTKYGVVPVDPMGEPYDPETAQAMSMVEQPDAEPNTVVAVMQKGYTLNGRLLRPALVMVSKAASGQ
;
A
#
# COMPACT_ATOMS: atom_id res chain seq x y z
N MET A 1 4.48 26.27 -15.35
CA MET A 1 5.57 25.29 -15.44
C MET A 1 6.80 25.91 -14.83
N ALA A 2 7.08 25.58 -13.59
CA ALA A 2 8.32 25.93 -12.91
C ALA A 2 8.80 24.62 -12.28
N GLU A 3 9.91 24.11 -12.82
CA GLU A 3 10.60 22.95 -12.32
C GLU A 3 11.27 23.32 -11.00
N ASP A 4 10.81 22.70 -9.92
CA ASP A 4 11.47 22.79 -8.61
C ASP A 4 12.61 21.74 -8.60
N ASN A 5 13.81 22.21 -8.96
CA ASN A 5 15.03 21.43 -8.92
C ASN A 5 15.60 21.51 -7.48
N PRO A 6 15.84 20.38 -6.77
CA PRO A 6 16.44 20.43 -5.44
C PRO A 6 17.83 21.05 -5.51
N LYS A 7 18.00 22.18 -4.82
CA LYS A 7 19.25 22.90 -4.67
C LYS A 7 20.37 21.97 -4.22
N GLN A 8 21.37 21.83 -5.07
CA GLN A 8 22.68 21.30 -4.66
C GLN A 8 23.29 22.23 -3.61
N PRO A 9 23.95 21.71 -2.57
CA PRO A 9 24.63 22.53 -1.58
C PRO A 9 25.69 23.41 -2.30
N THR A 10 25.69 24.69 -1.99
CA THR A 10 26.57 25.66 -2.58
C THR A 10 27.97 25.57 -1.89
N GLU A 11 29.03 25.91 -2.63
CA GLU A 11 30.42 25.96 -2.11
C GLU A 11 30.58 26.77 -0.81
N ALA A 12 29.60 27.61 -0.48
CA ALA A 12 29.56 28.36 0.78
C ALA A 12 29.23 27.47 2.00
N ASP A 13 28.42 26.41 1.80
CA ASP A 13 28.02 25.48 2.88
C ASP A 13 29.16 24.52 3.23
N GLU A 14 30.04 24.17 2.25
CA GLU A 14 31.23 23.34 2.49
C GLU A 14 32.34 24.10 3.20
N ALA A 15 32.47 25.41 2.99
CA ALA A 15 33.44 26.26 3.66
C ALA A 15 33.11 26.46 5.15
N ASP A 16 31.84 26.52 5.50
CA ASP A 16 31.34 26.69 6.87
C ASP A 16 31.58 25.43 7.73
N ILE A 17 31.41 24.24 7.11
CA ILE A 17 31.65 22.95 7.77
C ILE A 17 33.13 22.74 8.04
N THR A 18 34.03 23.12 7.11
CA THR A 18 35.48 23.01 7.28
C THR A 18 35.99 23.99 8.32
N ALA A 19 35.42 25.19 8.42
CA ALA A 19 35.77 26.16 9.44
C ALA A 19 35.34 25.70 10.85
N ALA A 20 34.20 25.08 10.99
CA ALA A 20 33.69 24.55 12.25
C ALA A 20 34.53 23.37 12.77
N VAL A 21 34.99 22.48 11.88
CA VAL A 21 35.89 21.36 12.22
C VAL A 21 37.29 21.86 12.62
N ALA A 22 37.82 22.88 11.94
CA ALA A 22 39.12 23.47 12.29
C ALA A 22 39.08 24.21 13.64
N ALA A 23 37.97 24.89 13.96
CA ALA A 23 37.75 25.52 15.25
C ALA A 23 37.67 24.54 16.41
N ALA A 24 37.01 23.38 16.17
CA ALA A 24 36.95 22.31 17.18
C ALA A 24 38.27 21.62 17.44
N MET A 25 39.14 21.50 16.42
CA MET A 25 40.50 20.97 16.59
C MET A 25 41.45 21.96 17.28
N ALA A 26 41.28 23.27 17.05
CA ALA A 26 42.10 24.30 17.72
C ALA A 26 41.75 24.47 19.21
N ALA A 27 40.53 24.16 19.61
CA ALA A 27 40.12 24.19 21.03
C ALA A 27 40.68 23.02 21.87
N ALA A 28 41.20 21.98 21.22
CA ALA A 28 41.75 20.79 21.88
C ALA A 28 43.27 20.91 22.20
N THR A 29 43.96 21.98 21.74
CA THR A 29 45.39 22.25 22.01
C THR A 29 45.57 23.45 22.93
N GLY A 30 44.93 23.43 24.11
CA GLY A 30 45.20 24.39 25.18
C GLY A 30 46.34 23.88 26.06
N GLU A 31 47.50 24.49 25.90
CA GLU A 31 48.69 24.30 26.74
C GLU A 31 48.37 24.65 28.20
N GLY A 32 48.57 23.70 29.07
CA GLY A 32 48.56 23.84 30.51
C GLY A 32 49.45 22.74 31.09
N GLU A 33 50.78 22.96 31.07
CA GLU A 33 51.75 22.14 31.81
C GLU A 33 51.58 22.36 33.31
N GLU A 34 51.02 21.40 34.02
CA GLU A 34 51.30 21.17 35.43
C GLU A 34 51.89 19.77 35.60
N PRO A 35 52.91 19.56 36.41
CA PRO A 35 53.58 18.28 36.55
C PRO A 35 52.75 17.34 37.41
N ILE A 36 52.15 16.33 36.76
CA ILE A 36 51.47 15.25 37.45
C ILE A 36 52.53 14.26 37.92
N GLU A 37 52.66 14.16 39.25
CA GLU A 37 53.43 13.12 39.91
C GLU A 37 52.94 11.75 39.47
N ALA A 38 53.87 10.93 39.00
CA ALA A 38 53.65 9.56 38.53
C ALA A 38 53.19 8.69 39.69
N SER A 39 51.90 8.40 39.77
CA SER A 39 51.40 7.24 40.47
C SER A 39 51.35 6.06 39.48
N THR A 40 52.41 5.29 39.47
CA THR A 40 52.55 3.99 38.82
C THR A 40 51.76 2.95 39.58
N GLU A 41 50.40 2.91 39.42
CA GLU A 41 49.56 1.76 39.79
C GLU A 41 48.38 1.70 38.87
N SER A 42 48.36 0.67 38.03
CA SER A 42 47.30 0.14 37.12
C SER A 42 47.53 0.25 35.62
N ALA A 43 48.70 -0.21 35.16
CA ALA A 43 48.95 -0.34 33.70
C ALA A 43 48.38 -1.63 33.09
N ASP A 44 47.69 -2.50 33.84
CA ASP A 44 47.26 -3.82 33.36
C ASP A 44 45.74 -3.98 33.18
N ALA A 45 44.95 -2.98 33.59
CA ALA A 45 43.46 -3.01 33.40
C ALA A 45 42.99 -2.24 32.15
N ALA A 46 43.75 -1.31 31.63
CA ALA A 46 43.36 -0.42 30.54
C ALA A 46 43.16 -1.07 29.15
N PRO A 47 43.87 -2.13 28.74
CA PRO A 47 43.66 -2.76 27.42
C PRO A 47 42.39 -3.58 27.33
N GLN A 48 41.98 -4.24 28.40
CA GLN A 48 40.82 -5.15 28.41
C GLN A 48 39.50 -4.38 28.42
N ASP A 49 39.43 -3.23 29.05
CA ASP A 49 38.24 -2.36 29.01
C ASP A 49 38.05 -1.74 27.62
N LEU A 50 39.14 -1.33 26.95
CA LEU A 50 39.09 -0.79 25.59
C LEU A 50 38.66 -1.86 24.55
N GLU A 51 39.13 -3.09 24.70
CA GLU A 51 38.69 -4.20 23.82
C GLU A 51 37.21 -4.53 24.02
N ALA A 52 36.73 -4.52 25.25
CA ALA A 52 35.30 -4.73 25.56
C ALA A 52 34.41 -3.59 25.03
N GLU A 53 34.87 -2.33 25.18
CA GLU A 53 34.16 -1.18 24.60
C GLU A 53 34.15 -1.20 23.07
N LEU A 54 35.23 -1.61 22.43
CA LEU A 54 35.31 -1.75 20.99
C LEU A 54 34.40 -2.85 20.48
N ALA A 55 34.35 -4.00 21.17
CA ALA A 55 33.42 -5.10 20.84
C ALA A 55 31.96 -4.66 21.01
N ALA A 56 31.63 -3.96 22.09
CA ALA A 56 30.30 -3.42 22.33
C ALA A 56 29.89 -2.39 21.27
N ALA A 57 30.82 -1.50 20.86
CA ALA A 57 30.60 -0.52 19.81
C ALA A 57 30.38 -1.21 18.43
N GLN A 58 31.16 -2.23 18.12
CA GLN A 58 30.98 -3.03 16.89
C GLN A 58 29.64 -3.76 16.88
N ASP A 59 29.24 -4.37 17.98
CA ASP A 59 27.94 -5.01 18.14
C ASP A 59 26.79 -4.02 17.98
N ALA A 60 26.91 -2.84 18.58
CA ALA A 60 25.93 -1.76 18.44
C ALA A 60 25.84 -1.25 16.98
N ALA A 61 26.99 -1.09 16.31
CA ALA A 61 27.05 -0.70 14.90
C ALA A 61 26.38 -1.76 13.98
N LEU A 62 26.68 -3.04 14.21
CA LEU A 62 26.05 -4.14 13.45
C LEU A 62 24.54 -4.19 13.66
N ARG A 63 24.06 -4.00 14.89
CA ARG A 63 22.61 -3.94 15.18
C ARG A 63 21.98 -2.73 14.49
N ALA A 64 22.59 -1.56 14.61
CA ALA A 64 22.09 -0.36 13.95
C ALA A 64 22.05 -0.51 12.42
N GLN A 65 23.04 -1.15 11.83
CA GLN A 65 23.05 -1.47 10.39
C GLN A 65 21.94 -2.45 10.01
N ALA A 66 21.71 -3.49 10.80
CA ALA A 66 20.64 -4.44 10.58
C ALA A 66 19.25 -3.77 10.69
N ASP A 67 19.07 -2.91 11.69
CA ASP A 67 17.84 -2.14 11.89
C ASP A 67 17.62 -1.16 10.73
N ALA A 68 18.65 -0.47 10.26
CA ALA A 68 18.59 0.42 9.11
C ALA A 68 18.15 -0.33 7.84
N MET A 69 18.74 -1.51 7.56
CA MET A 69 18.35 -2.35 6.43
C MET A 69 16.89 -2.84 6.54
N ASN A 70 16.45 -3.19 7.75
CA ASN A 70 15.06 -3.62 7.98
C ASN A 70 14.08 -2.46 7.74
N VAL A 71 14.41 -1.26 8.24
CA VAL A 71 13.60 -0.04 8.03
C VAL A 71 13.56 0.32 6.55
N GLN A 72 14.70 0.28 5.86
CA GLN A 72 14.75 0.55 4.42
C GLN A 72 13.86 -0.41 3.64
N ARG A 73 14.01 -1.72 3.85
CA ARG A 73 13.20 -2.74 3.17
C ARG A 73 11.70 -2.54 3.44
N ARG A 74 11.34 -2.23 4.70
CA ARG A 74 9.95 -1.96 5.07
C ARG A 74 9.43 -0.70 4.36
N SER A 75 10.22 0.36 4.33
CA SER A 75 9.86 1.61 3.65
C SER A 75 9.64 1.41 2.15
N GLU A 76 10.51 0.66 1.47
CA GLU A 76 10.34 0.30 0.06
C GLU A 76 9.02 -0.45 -0.19
N GLN A 77 8.71 -1.44 0.68
CA GLN A 77 7.44 -2.17 0.59
C GLN A 77 6.22 -1.28 0.83
N GLU A 78 6.30 -0.34 1.77
CA GLU A 78 5.23 0.61 2.07
C GLU A 78 5.01 1.59 0.90
N ILE A 79 6.09 2.07 0.29
CA ILE A 79 6.03 2.92 -0.91
C ILE A 79 5.38 2.17 -2.07
N ASP A 80 5.77 0.93 -2.31
CA ASP A 80 5.18 0.12 -3.38
C ASP A 80 3.69 -0.17 -3.15
N LYS A 81 3.32 -0.47 -1.90
CA LYS A 81 1.91 -0.61 -1.53
C LYS A 81 1.15 0.71 -1.72
N ALA A 82 1.70 1.82 -1.25
CA ALA A 82 1.08 3.13 -1.42
C ALA A 82 0.85 3.47 -2.89
N ARG A 83 1.83 3.20 -3.77
CA ARG A 83 1.70 3.40 -5.23
C ARG A 83 0.63 2.51 -5.85
N LYS A 84 0.60 1.21 -5.49
CA LYS A 84 -0.36 0.24 -6.03
C LYS A 84 -1.81 0.55 -5.65
N PHE A 85 -2.01 1.11 -4.45
CA PHE A 85 -3.35 1.37 -3.90
C PHE A 85 -3.69 2.86 -3.77
N ALA A 86 -2.88 3.75 -4.33
CA ALA A 86 -3.14 5.20 -4.32
C ALA A 86 -4.52 5.57 -4.89
N LEU A 87 -5.01 4.80 -5.86
CA LEU A 87 -6.30 5.03 -6.53
C LEU A 87 -7.46 4.26 -5.88
N GLU A 88 -7.25 3.53 -4.79
CA GLU A 88 -8.27 2.68 -4.15
C GLU A 88 -9.56 3.46 -3.85
N ARG A 89 -9.43 4.58 -3.18
CA ARG A 89 -10.57 5.43 -2.81
C ARG A 89 -11.26 6.04 -4.04
N PHE A 90 -10.48 6.57 -4.96
CA PHE A 90 -11.01 7.17 -6.18
C PHE A 90 -11.75 6.14 -7.04
N CYS A 91 -11.16 4.96 -7.25
CA CYS A 91 -11.84 3.89 -7.96
C CYS A 91 -13.12 3.44 -7.24
N GLY A 92 -13.09 3.33 -5.90
CA GLY A 92 -14.28 3.01 -5.11
C GLY A 92 -15.44 3.99 -5.33
N ASP A 93 -15.14 5.29 -5.35
CA ASP A 93 -16.14 6.33 -5.61
C ASP A 93 -16.70 6.26 -7.05
N LEU A 94 -15.85 5.88 -8.03
CA LEU A 94 -16.26 5.70 -9.43
C LEU A 94 -17.15 4.47 -9.67
N LEU A 95 -17.10 3.44 -8.83
CA LEU A 95 -17.95 2.25 -8.98
C LEU A 95 -19.45 2.61 -8.94
N GLY A 96 -19.83 3.67 -8.21
CA GLY A 96 -21.20 4.16 -8.23
C GLY A 96 -21.66 4.65 -9.60
N VAL A 97 -20.75 5.16 -10.43
CA VAL A 97 -21.06 5.57 -11.82
C VAL A 97 -21.29 4.33 -12.69
N VAL A 98 -20.46 3.28 -12.52
CA VAL A 98 -20.62 2.00 -13.22
C VAL A 98 -21.97 1.39 -12.90
N ASP A 99 -22.35 1.32 -11.61
CA ASP A 99 -23.65 0.79 -11.17
C ASP A 99 -24.84 1.55 -11.79
N ASN A 100 -24.71 2.87 -11.90
CA ASN A 100 -25.77 3.69 -12.52
C ASN A 100 -25.87 3.44 -14.03
N LEU A 101 -24.74 3.23 -14.72
CA LEU A 101 -24.74 2.87 -16.13
C LEU A 101 -25.35 1.47 -16.35
N GLU A 102 -24.99 0.48 -15.54
CA GLU A 102 -25.56 -0.87 -15.59
C GLU A 102 -27.08 -0.83 -15.35
N ARG A 103 -27.54 -0.10 -14.33
CA ARG A 103 -28.96 0.09 -14.05
C ARG A 103 -29.70 0.80 -15.18
N ALA A 104 -29.07 1.79 -15.83
CA ALA A 104 -29.67 2.48 -16.97
C ALA A 104 -29.84 1.55 -18.16
N MET A 105 -28.89 0.65 -18.43
CA MET A 105 -29.00 -0.36 -19.49
C MET A 105 -30.14 -1.33 -19.21
N GLU A 106 -30.24 -1.86 -17.99
CA GLU A 106 -31.32 -2.77 -17.58
C GLU A 106 -32.71 -2.12 -17.72
N SER A 107 -32.86 -0.91 -17.14
CA SER A 107 -34.14 -0.19 -17.19
C SER A 107 -34.56 0.20 -18.60
N SER A 108 -33.58 0.52 -19.48
CA SER A 108 -33.89 0.88 -20.86
C SER A 108 -34.26 -0.34 -21.70
N SER A 109 -33.68 -1.50 -21.42
CA SER A 109 -34.02 -2.76 -22.08
C SER A 109 -35.46 -3.18 -21.73
N ASP A 110 -35.86 -3.08 -20.46
CA ASP A 110 -37.19 -3.47 -19.97
C ASP A 110 -38.28 -2.52 -20.46
N ALA A 111 -37.96 -1.22 -20.62
CA ALA A 111 -38.96 -0.23 -21.07
C ALA A 111 -39.10 -0.14 -22.60
N GLY A 112 -38.42 -0.96 -23.39
CA GLY A 112 -38.41 -0.86 -24.85
C GLY A 112 -37.80 0.42 -25.36
N GLY A 113 -36.73 0.90 -24.69
CA GLY A 113 -36.06 2.15 -25.00
C GLY A 113 -35.44 2.22 -26.41
N ASP A 114 -35.03 3.41 -26.82
CA ASP A 114 -34.39 3.64 -28.12
C ASP A 114 -33.10 2.83 -28.21
N ALA A 115 -33.03 1.92 -29.18
CA ALA A 115 -31.87 1.04 -29.40
C ALA A 115 -30.55 1.82 -29.60
N VAL A 116 -30.61 3.00 -30.22
CA VAL A 116 -29.44 3.84 -30.42
C VAL A 116 -28.93 4.42 -29.10
N LEU A 117 -29.82 4.76 -28.17
CA LEU A 117 -29.47 5.25 -26.85
C LEU A 117 -28.83 4.13 -26.02
N ILE A 118 -29.40 2.92 -26.07
CA ILE A 118 -28.87 1.75 -25.35
C ILE A 118 -27.46 1.43 -25.84
N GLU A 119 -27.26 1.36 -27.16
CA GLU A 119 -25.95 1.14 -27.78
C GLU A 119 -24.93 2.21 -27.33
N GLY A 120 -25.34 3.49 -27.26
CA GLY A 120 -24.47 4.57 -26.76
C GLY A 120 -24.06 4.40 -25.31
N ILE A 121 -24.97 3.93 -24.44
CA ILE A 121 -24.68 3.65 -23.02
C ILE A 121 -23.74 2.43 -22.90
N GLU A 122 -23.99 1.37 -23.66
CA GLU A 122 -23.13 0.18 -23.69
C GLU A 122 -21.69 0.50 -24.11
N LEU A 123 -21.53 1.28 -25.17
CA LEU A 123 -20.21 1.74 -25.62
C LEU A 123 -19.49 2.58 -24.56
N THR A 124 -20.24 3.46 -23.87
CA THR A 124 -19.69 4.28 -22.79
C THR A 124 -19.28 3.41 -21.61
N HIS A 125 -20.12 2.47 -21.17
CA HIS A 125 -19.84 1.53 -20.10
C HIS A 125 -18.59 0.69 -20.45
N LYS A 126 -18.56 0.12 -21.65
CA LYS A 126 -17.40 -0.66 -22.12
C LYS A 126 -16.10 0.16 -22.09
N GLY A 127 -16.13 1.36 -22.68
CA GLY A 127 -14.95 2.24 -22.66
C GLY A 127 -14.50 2.61 -21.25
N PHE A 128 -15.44 2.81 -20.32
CA PHE A 128 -15.15 3.08 -18.94
C PHE A 128 -14.51 1.87 -18.23
N MET A 129 -15.06 0.66 -18.45
CA MET A 129 -14.50 -0.59 -17.92
C MET A 129 -13.09 -0.88 -18.48
N ASP A 130 -12.85 -0.59 -19.76
CA ASP A 130 -11.52 -0.72 -20.37
C ASP A 130 -10.49 0.20 -19.68
N VAL A 131 -10.89 1.42 -19.33
CA VAL A 131 -10.05 2.34 -18.56
C VAL A 131 -9.78 1.81 -17.17
N LEU A 132 -10.80 1.40 -16.44
CA LEU A 132 -10.65 0.84 -15.08
C LEU A 132 -9.72 -0.39 -15.06
N THR A 133 -9.90 -1.29 -16.04
CA THR A 133 -9.05 -2.49 -16.19
C THR A 133 -7.58 -2.12 -16.43
N LYS A 134 -7.32 -1.07 -17.21
CA LYS A 134 -5.96 -0.56 -17.45
C LYS A 134 -5.27 -0.07 -16.16
N TYR A 135 -6.04 0.38 -15.18
CA TYR A 135 -5.54 0.76 -13.85
C TYR A 135 -5.56 -0.38 -12.83
N GLY A 136 -5.86 -1.61 -13.27
CA GLY A 136 -5.83 -2.82 -12.44
C GLY A 136 -7.11 -3.08 -11.66
N VAL A 137 -8.23 -2.44 -12.02
CA VAL A 137 -9.55 -2.76 -11.48
C VAL A 137 -10.15 -3.90 -12.30
N VAL A 138 -10.53 -4.98 -11.62
CA VAL A 138 -11.10 -6.18 -12.23
C VAL A 138 -12.49 -6.44 -11.62
N PRO A 139 -13.52 -6.65 -12.45
CA PRO A 139 -14.84 -7.02 -11.96
C PRO A 139 -14.85 -8.44 -11.37
N VAL A 140 -15.63 -8.63 -10.33
CA VAL A 140 -15.91 -9.93 -9.70
C VAL A 140 -17.39 -10.20 -9.89
N ASP A 141 -17.69 -11.19 -10.72
CA ASP A 141 -19.05 -11.63 -11.05
C ASP A 141 -19.16 -13.15 -10.79
N PRO A 142 -19.49 -13.55 -9.56
CA PRO A 142 -19.51 -14.96 -9.17
C PRO A 142 -20.80 -15.68 -9.57
N MET A 143 -21.50 -15.25 -10.62
CA MET A 143 -22.75 -15.86 -11.07
C MET A 143 -22.59 -17.35 -11.38
N GLY A 144 -23.35 -18.20 -10.71
CA GLY A 144 -23.28 -19.66 -10.89
C GLY A 144 -22.10 -20.32 -10.15
N GLU A 145 -21.26 -19.58 -9.43
CA GLU A 145 -20.16 -20.12 -8.66
C GLU A 145 -20.58 -20.40 -7.20
N PRO A 146 -19.85 -21.27 -6.47
CA PRO A 146 -20.05 -21.43 -5.03
C PRO A 146 -19.84 -20.08 -4.31
N TYR A 147 -20.68 -19.81 -3.32
CA TYR A 147 -20.60 -18.58 -2.55
C TYR A 147 -19.29 -18.52 -1.75
N ASP A 148 -18.50 -17.46 -1.99
CA ASP A 148 -17.28 -17.13 -1.27
C ASP A 148 -17.46 -15.84 -0.45
N PRO A 149 -17.41 -15.92 0.90
CA PRO A 149 -17.54 -14.75 1.77
C PRO A 149 -16.40 -13.70 1.63
N GLU A 150 -15.26 -14.08 1.05
CA GLU A 150 -14.14 -13.14 0.88
C GLU A 150 -14.39 -12.17 -0.27
N THR A 151 -15.13 -12.59 -1.30
CA THR A 151 -15.34 -11.83 -2.54
C THR A 151 -16.80 -11.36 -2.72
N ALA A 152 -17.74 -11.99 -2.02
CA ALA A 152 -19.17 -11.72 -2.16
C ALA A 152 -19.88 -11.55 -0.82
N GLN A 153 -20.94 -10.75 -0.81
CA GLN A 153 -21.83 -10.54 0.32
C GLN A 153 -23.24 -11.02 -0.04
N ALA A 154 -23.72 -12.06 0.64
CA ALA A 154 -25.07 -12.55 0.47
C ALA A 154 -26.08 -11.59 1.08
N MET A 155 -27.03 -11.11 0.25
CA MET A 155 -28.15 -10.25 0.69
C MET A 155 -29.36 -11.06 1.11
N SER A 156 -29.65 -12.16 0.39
CA SER A 156 -30.77 -13.03 0.67
C SER A 156 -30.47 -14.47 0.22
N MET A 157 -31.18 -15.40 0.82
CA MET A 157 -31.17 -16.79 0.41
C MET A 157 -32.52 -17.12 -0.28
N VAL A 158 -32.43 -17.71 -1.46
CA VAL A 158 -33.62 -18.07 -2.27
C VAL A 158 -33.67 -19.59 -2.44
N GLU A 159 -34.85 -20.16 -2.27
CA GLU A 159 -35.04 -21.58 -2.56
C GLU A 159 -35.10 -21.75 -4.09
N GLN A 160 -34.10 -22.39 -4.65
CA GLN A 160 -34.06 -22.70 -6.08
C GLN A 160 -33.80 -24.20 -6.25
N PRO A 161 -34.80 -24.97 -6.71
CA PRO A 161 -34.69 -26.42 -6.79
C PRO A 161 -33.63 -26.91 -7.79
N ASP A 162 -33.28 -26.08 -8.78
CA ASP A 162 -32.37 -26.42 -9.86
C ASP A 162 -30.90 -26.01 -9.57
N ALA A 163 -30.63 -25.32 -8.47
CA ALA A 163 -29.29 -24.89 -8.10
C ALA A 163 -28.73 -25.67 -6.91
N GLU A 164 -27.45 -25.97 -6.94
CA GLU A 164 -26.78 -26.56 -5.78
C GLU A 164 -26.88 -25.61 -4.57
N PRO A 165 -27.04 -26.15 -3.35
CA PRO A 165 -27.04 -25.32 -2.15
C PRO A 165 -25.74 -24.49 -2.02
N ASN A 166 -25.88 -23.26 -1.53
CA ASN A 166 -24.75 -22.34 -1.35
C ASN A 166 -24.08 -21.87 -2.66
N THR A 167 -24.85 -21.82 -3.75
CA THR A 167 -24.41 -21.29 -5.05
C THR A 167 -25.00 -19.90 -5.28
N VAL A 168 -24.28 -19.03 -5.94
CA VAL A 168 -24.74 -17.69 -6.32
C VAL A 168 -25.74 -17.83 -7.46
N VAL A 169 -26.98 -17.46 -7.21
CA VAL A 169 -28.08 -17.56 -8.21
C VAL A 169 -28.40 -16.24 -8.92
N ALA A 170 -28.02 -15.13 -8.29
CA ALA A 170 -28.15 -13.81 -8.90
C ALA A 170 -27.12 -12.86 -8.33
N VAL A 171 -26.58 -11.98 -9.18
CA VAL A 171 -25.68 -10.89 -8.78
C VAL A 171 -26.44 -9.59 -8.93
N MET A 172 -26.77 -8.97 -7.78
CA MET A 172 -27.50 -7.70 -7.73
C MET A 172 -26.57 -6.50 -7.99
N GLN A 173 -25.30 -6.66 -7.63
CA GLN A 173 -24.28 -5.63 -7.83
C GLN A 173 -22.92 -6.32 -7.94
N LYS A 174 -22.18 -6.03 -8.99
CA LYS A 174 -20.86 -6.62 -9.22
C LYS A 174 -19.84 -6.15 -8.18
N GLY A 175 -18.98 -7.07 -7.76
CA GLY A 175 -17.81 -6.77 -6.97
C GLY A 175 -16.66 -6.27 -7.83
N TYR A 176 -15.67 -5.67 -7.19
CA TYR A 176 -14.47 -5.18 -7.87
C TYR A 176 -13.22 -5.35 -7.00
N THR A 177 -12.11 -5.69 -7.64
CA THR A 177 -10.79 -5.74 -7.02
C THR A 177 -9.84 -4.74 -7.68
N LEU A 178 -8.88 -4.20 -6.93
CA LEU A 178 -7.79 -3.35 -7.43
C LEU A 178 -6.45 -4.05 -7.14
N ASN A 179 -5.74 -4.44 -8.19
CA ASN A 179 -4.46 -5.14 -8.07
C ASN A 179 -4.52 -6.36 -7.11
N GLY A 180 -5.64 -7.09 -7.12
CA GLY A 180 -5.87 -8.26 -6.29
C GLY A 180 -6.41 -7.97 -4.87
N ARG A 181 -6.63 -6.70 -4.50
CA ARG A 181 -7.27 -6.32 -3.25
C ARG A 181 -8.73 -5.96 -3.49
N LEU A 182 -9.63 -6.48 -2.65
CA LEU A 182 -11.05 -6.20 -2.75
C LEU A 182 -11.33 -4.71 -2.49
N LEU A 183 -11.98 -4.04 -3.47
CA LEU A 183 -12.54 -2.68 -3.34
C LEU A 183 -13.95 -2.73 -2.76
N ARG A 184 -14.76 -3.63 -3.31
CA ARG A 184 -16.15 -3.83 -2.94
C ARG A 184 -16.56 -5.27 -3.20
N PRO A 185 -17.20 -5.98 -2.24
CA PRO A 185 -17.76 -7.30 -2.49
C PRO A 185 -18.93 -7.25 -3.48
N ALA A 186 -19.14 -8.33 -4.21
CA ALA A 186 -20.34 -8.50 -5.01
C ALA A 186 -21.55 -8.70 -4.08
N LEU A 187 -22.68 -8.02 -4.35
CA LEU A 187 -23.94 -8.28 -3.66
C LEU A 187 -24.70 -9.35 -4.40
N VAL A 188 -24.91 -10.49 -3.74
CA VAL A 188 -25.42 -11.70 -4.37
C VAL A 188 -26.62 -12.29 -3.63
N MET A 189 -27.44 -13.03 -4.38
CA MET A 189 -28.43 -13.94 -3.83
C MET A 189 -27.88 -15.36 -3.92
N VAL A 190 -28.02 -16.14 -2.84
CA VAL A 190 -27.45 -17.48 -2.70
C VAL A 190 -28.61 -18.52 -2.63
N SER A 191 -28.40 -19.64 -3.28
CA SER A 191 -29.38 -20.77 -3.19
C SER A 191 -29.35 -21.38 -1.79
N LYS A 192 -30.54 -21.62 -1.26
CA LYS A 192 -30.75 -22.45 -0.07
C LYS A 192 -31.23 -23.82 -0.52
N ALA A 193 -30.74 -24.87 0.15
CA ALA A 193 -31.33 -26.20 -0.06
C ALA A 193 -32.84 -26.13 0.13
N ALA A 194 -33.59 -26.67 -0.83
CA ALA A 194 -35.05 -26.84 -0.67
C ALA A 194 -35.28 -27.61 0.63
N SER A 195 -35.96 -26.99 1.59
CA SER A 195 -36.38 -27.67 2.81
C SER A 195 -37.40 -28.73 2.38
N GLY A 196 -36.90 -29.95 2.16
CA GLY A 196 -37.77 -31.08 1.82
C GLY A 196 -38.84 -31.26 2.88
N GLN A 197 -40.11 -31.20 2.42
CA GLN A 197 -41.23 -31.74 3.17
C GLN A 197 -41.13 -33.27 3.24
#